data_a5c6b004e989faccf7e57c76924306fe
#
_entry.id   a5c6b004e989faccf7e57c76924306fe
#
_cell.length_a   1.000
_cell.length_b   1.000
_cell.length_c   1.000
_cell.angle_alpha   90.00
_cell.angle_beta   90.00
_cell.angle_gamma   90.00
#
_symmetry.space_group_name_H-M   'P 1'
#
loop_
_entity.id
_entity.type
_entity.pdbx_description
1 polymer ?
#
loop_
_entity_poly.entity_id
_entity_poly.type
_entity_poly.pdbx_seq_one_letter_code
_entity_poly.pdbx_strand_id
1 'polypeptide(L)'
;MEIENQDAFAVHSEEAVSGSFTIAAKNAGKEDIMQNVYEKLISCYESIQEKIPFTPRVALVLGSGLGDYAEKIRVEAELDYHEIDGFPVSTVPGHAGKFIFGWIGSVPVVCMKGRVHFYEGYPVSDVVLPIRLMKRMGAELLFLTNASGGINPSFSAGDLMLLTDHISLFAPNPLIGQNFDELGVRFPDMTQVYDRKLQEILKKTAAEQKIALQEGVYAQLTGPSYETPAEVELLRRLGADAVGMSTAVEAVAANHMGMRICGISCISNLAAGMTKQPLSHEEVQAAADSAAPKFQKLVTESIQAFYRE
;
A
#
# COMPACT_ATOMS: atom_id res chain seq x y z
N MET A 1 -18.31 80.52 -1.88
CA MET A 1 -17.80 80.35 -3.23
C MET A 1 -17.87 78.84 -3.45
N GLU A 2 -19.09 78.32 -3.69
CA GLU A 2 -19.71 78.01 -5.00
C GLU A 2 -18.69 77.41 -5.91
N ILE A 3 -18.83 76.13 -6.30
CA ILE A 3 -19.60 75.72 -7.47
C ILE A 3 -19.89 74.20 -7.40
N GLU A 4 -21.15 73.90 -7.60
CA GLU A 4 -21.78 72.66 -8.02
C GLU A 4 -21.08 72.01 -9.22
N ASN A 5 -21.14 70.71 -9.33
CA ASN A 5 -21.71 70.09 -10.53
C ASN A 5 -22.18 68.65 -10.25
N GLN A 6 -23.48 68.52 -10.40
CA GLN A 6 -24.20 67.28 -10.67
C GLN A 6 -23.89 66.87 -12.13
N ASP A 7 -23.79 65.57 -12.36
CA ASP A 7 -24.39 64.94 -13.54
C ASP A 7 -24.37 63.40 -13.39
N ALA A 8 -25.54 62.89 -13.19
CA ALA A 8 -26.31 62.10 -14.13
C ALA A 8 -25.82 60.66 -14.33
N PHE A 9 -26.35 59.79 -13.47
CA PHE A 9 -26.52 58.38 -13.78
C PHE A 9 -27.61 58.22 -14.85
N ALA A 10 -27.23 57.87 -16.06
CA ALA A 10 -28.15 57.37 -17.08
C ALA A 10 -28.38 55.86 -16.88
N VAL A 11 -29.61 55.54 -16.56
CA VAL A 11 -30.16 54.19 -16.58
C VAL A 11 -30.31 53.78 -18.04
N HIS A 12 -29.56 52.76 -18.47
CA HIS A 12 -29.90 52.04 -19.69
C HIS A 12 -30.54 50.71 -19.34
N SER A 13 -31.74 50.62 -19.88
CA SER A 13 -32.68 49.53 -19.82
C SER A 13 -32.17 48.16 -20.21
N GLU A 14 -32.73 47.18 -19.53
CA GLU A 14 -32.70 45.77 -19.77
C GLU A 14 -32.96 45.41 -21.23
N GLU A 15 -32.03 44.71 -21.85
CA GLU A 15 -32.32 43.74 -22.91
C GLU A 15 -32.02 42.35 -22.38
N ALA A 16 -33.10 41.64 -22.07
CA ALA A 16 -33.08 40.23 -21.73
C ALA A 16 -32.68 39.41 -22.95
N VAL A 17 -31.43 38.96 -23.00
CA VAL A 17 -31.03 37.89 -23.93
C VAL A 17 -31.32 36.55 -23.24
N SER A 18 -32.53 36.04 -23.51
CA SER A 18 -32.87 34.64 -23.20
C SER A 18 -32.13 33.71 -24.14
N GLY A 19 -30.88 33.45 -23.86
CA GLY A 19 -30.11 32.34 -24.46
C GLY A 19 -30.40 31.06 -23.70
N SER A 20 -31.39 30.29 -24.12
CA SER A 20 -31.57 28.93 -23.64
C SER A 20 -30.36 28.10 -24.09
N PHE A 21 -29.39 27.89 -23.20
CA PHE A 21 -28.39 26.86 -23.37
C PHE A 21 -29.07 25.50 -23.19
N THR A 22 -29.61 24.99 -24.27
CA THR A 22 -29.97 23.58 -24.36
C THR A 22 -28.66 22.81 -24.51
N ILE A 23 -28.12 22.32 -23.39
CA ILE A 23 -27.08 21.30 -23.44
C ILE A 23 -27.77 20.07 -24.02
N ALA A 24 -27.60 19.87 -25.31
CA ALA A 24 -27.93 18.60 -25.95
C ALA A 24 -26.97 17.56 -25.39
N ALA A 25 -27.39 16.85 -24.35
CA ALA A 25 -26.79 15.61 -23.92
C ALA A 25 -26.92 14.62 -25.12
N LYS A 26 -25.90 14.54 -25.95
CA LYS A 26 -25.74 13.39 -26.84
C LYS A 26 -25.49 12.20 -25.93
N ASN A 27 -26.56 11.45 -25.67
CA ASN A 27 -26.50 10.08 -25.20
C ASN A 27 -25.78 9.25 -26.28
N ALA A 28 -24.45 9.22 -26.25
CA ALA A 28 -23.66 8.19 -26.85
C ALA A 28 -23.70 7.00 -25.89
N GLY A 29 -24.49 6.00 -26.22
CA GLY A 29 -24.62 4.78 -25.45
C GLY A 29 -23.29 4.09 -25.26
N LYS A 30 -22.95 3.93 -24.06
CA LYS A 30 -22.40 2.85 -23.24
C LYS A 30 -22.40 3.47 -21.85
N GLU A 31 -23.38 3.12 -21.04
CA GLU A 31 -23.21 3.17 -19.60
C GLU A 31 -22.00 2.25 -19.33
N ASP A 32 -20.83 2.83 -19.16
CA ASP A 32 -19.80 2.21 -18.35
C ASP A 32 -20.40 2.15 -16.96
N ILE A 33 -21.11 1.06 -16.68
CA ILE A 33 -21.53 0.69 -15.33
C ILE A 33 -20.19 0.55 -14.60
N MET A 34 -19.83 1.55 -13.81
CA MET A 34 -18.62 1.47 -12.96
C MET A 34 -18.85 0.27 -12.05
N GLN A 35 -18.19 -0.84 -12.38
CA GLN A 35 -18.23 -2.06 -11.61
C GLN A 35 -17.87 -1.71 -10.17
N ASN A 36 -18.71 -2.04 -9.21
CA ASN A 36 -18.41 -1.77 -7.81
C ASN A 36 -17.22 -2.62 -7.34
N VAL A 37 -16.60 -2.21 -6.23
CA VAL A 37 -15.37 -2.84 -5.71
C VAL A 37 -15.54 -4.34 -5.48
N TYR A 38 -16.72 -4.76 -5.01
CA TYR A 38 -16.99 -6.18 -4.74
C TYR A 38 -17.14 -6.98 -6.03
N GLU A 39 -17.94 -6.48 -6.98
CA GLU A 39 -18.11 -7.12 -8.30
C GLU A 39 -16.77 -7.22 -9.04
N LYS A 40 -15.94 -6.17 -8.98
CA LYS A 40 -14.60 -6.19 -9.57
C LYS A 40 -13.72 -7.28 -8.94
N LEU A 41 -13.74 -7.41 -7.61
CA LEU A 41 -13.01 -8.47 -6.91
C LEU A 41 -13.48 -9.86 -7.33
N ILE A 42 -14.79 -10.07 -7.44
CA ILE A 42 -15.36 -11.36 -7.87
C ILE A 42 -14.97 -11.67 -9.31
N SER A 43 -15.09 -10.71 -10.24
CA SER A 43 -14.67 -10.89 -11.63
C SER A 43 -13.19 -11.25 -11.74
N CYS A 44 -12.31 -10.54 -11.02
CA CYS A 44 -10.87 -10.87 -10.97
C CYS A 44 -10.65 -12.31 -10.47
N TYR A 45 -11.35 -12.71 -9.40
CA TYR A 45 -11.18 -14.04 -8.82
C TYR A 45 -11.67 -15.14 -9.79
N GLU A 46 -12.84 -14.97 -10.39
CA GLU A 46 -13.43 -15.94 -11.33
C GLU A 46 -12.56 -16.13 -12.58
N SER A 47 -11.89 -15.06 -13.06
CA SER A 47 -10.99 -15.16 -14.21
C SER A 47 -9.75 -16.02 -13.97
N ILE A 48 -9.40 -16.28 -12.70
CA ILE A 48 -8.14 -16.96 -12.34
C ILE A 48 -8.32 -18.19 -11.44
N GLN A 49 -9.51 -18.47 -10.92
CA GLN A 49 -9.71 -19.51 -9.89
C GLN A 49 -9.18 -20.89 -10.30
N GLU A 50 -9.24 -21.23 -11.58
CA GLU A 50 -8.73 -22.50 -12.12
C GLU A 50 -7.19 -22.52 -12.25
N LYS A 51 -6.55 -21.34 -12.20
CA LYS A 51 -5.08 -21.19 -12.24
C LYS A 51 -4.43 -21.22 -10.85
N ILE A 52 -5.25 -21.18 -9.78
CA ILE A 52 -4.75 -21.20 -8.40
C ILE A 52 -4.40 -22.65 -8.02
N PRO A 53 -3.12 -22.99 -7.82
CA PRO A 53 -2.69 -24.38 -7.66
C PRO A 53 -3.08 -24.99 -6.30
N PHE A 54 -3.27 -24.14 -5.29
CA PHE A 54 -3.63 -24.53 -3.93
C PHE A 54 -4.17 -23.33 -3.14
N THR A 55 -4.80 -23.57 -1.99
CA THR A 55 -5.22 -22.49 -1.07
C THR A 55 -4.01 -21.98 -0.28
N PRO A 56 -3.57 -20.72 -0.49
CA PRO A 56 -2.46 -20.14 0.27
C PRO A 56 -2.90 -19.84 1.70
N ARG A 57 -1.97 -19.96 2.66
CA ARG A 57 -2.19 -19.53 4.06
C ARG A 57 -1.65 -18.13 4.31
N VAL A 58 -0.59 -17.75 3.62
CA VAL A 58 0.07 -16.44 3.75
C VAL A 58 0.03 -15.70 2.44
N ALA A 59 -0.42 -14.46 2.50
CA ALA A 59 -0.20 -13.44 1.49
C ALA A 59 1.07 -12.67 1.85
N LEU A 60 2.09 -12.70 0.99
CA LEU A 60 3.33 -11.97 1.17
C LEU A 60 3.43 -10.84 0.15
N VAL A 61 3.65 -9.62 0.60
CA VAL A 61 3.82 -8.46 -0.29
C VAL A 61 5.27 -8.01 -0.28
N LEU A 62 5.94 -8.07 -1.42
CA LEU A 62 7.32 -7.63 -1.58
C LEU A 62 7.36 -6.15 -1.98
N GLY A 63 8.06 -5.35 -1.16
CA GLY A 63 8.33 -3.94 -1.42
C GLY A 63 9.46 -3.71 -2.42
N SER A 64 9.68 -2.43 -2.76
CA SER A 64 10.76 -1.99 -3.66
C SER A 64 12.13 -2.47 -3.15
N GLY A 65 12.96 -3.00 -4.05
CA GLY A 65 14.26 -3.56 -3.73
C GLY A 65 14.24 -4.93 -3.01
N LEU A 66 13.06 -5.47 -2.69
CA LEU A 66 12.92 -6.74 -1.96
C LEU A 66 12.42 -7.88 -2.86
N GLY A 67 12.25 -7.62 -4.15
CA GLY A 67 11.68 -8.56 -5.14
C GLY A 67 12.45 -9.88 -5.30
N ASP A 68 13.76 -9.88 -5.05
CA ASP A 68 14.61 -11.08 -5.14
C ASP A 68 14.30 -12.12 -4.07
N TYR A 69 13.56 -11.75 -3.02
CA TYR A 69 13.04 -12.72 -2.07
C TYR A 69 12.20 -13.81 -2.74
N ALA A 70 11.54 -13.51 -3.85
CA ALA A 70 10.75 -14.49 -4.60
C ALA A 70 11.55 -15.75 -5.01
N GLU A 71 12.89 -15.64 -5.16
CA GLU A 71 13.78 -16.78 -5.46
C GLU A 71 13.93 -17.77 -4.29
N LYS A 72 13.53 -17.36 -3.07
CA LYS A 72 13.50 -18.25 -1.90
C LYS A 72 12.24 -19.08 -1.79
N ILE A 73 11.24 -18.76 -2.59
CA ILE A 73 9.97 -19.50 -2.64
C ILE A 73 10.19 -20.72 -3.56
N ARG A 74 9.81 -21.90 -3.09
CA ARG A 74 9.69 -23.07 -3.97
C ARG A 74 8.44 -22.89 -4.83
N VAL A 75 8.63 -22.31 -6.01
CA VAL A 75 7.55 -21.90 -6.91
C VAL A 75 6.82 -23.11 -7.46
N GLU A 76 5.48 -23.05 -7.43
CA GLU A 76 4.55 -24.02 -8.05
C GLU A 76 3.91 -23.42 -9.30
N ALA A 77 3.49 -22.14 -9.23
CA ALA A 77 2.89 -21.44 -10.37
C ALA A 77 3.18 -19.93 -10.27
N GLU A 78 3.13 -19.26 -11.39
CA GLU A 78 3.14 -17.80 -11.50
C GLU A 78 1.90 -17.32 -12.28
N LEU A 79 1.36 -16.17 -11.92
CA LEU A 79 0.21 -15.54 -12.57
C LEU A 79 0.51 -14.07 -12.82
N ASP A 80 0.64 -13.69 -14.08
CA ASP A 80 0.85 -12.30 -14.47
C ASP A 80 -0.43 -11.48 -14.24
N TYR A 81 -0.29 -10.21 -13.81
CA TYR A 81 -1.45 -9.35 -13.58
C TYR A 81 -2.24 -9.05 -14.84
N HIS A 82 -1.60 -9.07 -16.03
CA HIS A 82 -2.28 -8.93 -17.31
C HIS A 82 -3.22 -10.11 -17.65
N GLU A 83 -3.08 -11.24 -16.96
CA GLU A 83 -3.95 -12.40 -17.12
C GLU A 83 -5.20 -12.34 -16.23
N ILE A 84 -5.36 -11.29 -15.43
CA ILE A 84 -6.46 -11.09 -14.49
C ILE A 84 -7.35 -9.97 -15.03
N ASP A 85 -8.61 -10.29 -15.33
CA ASP A 85 -9.53 -9.34 -15.93
C ASP A 85 -9.74 -8.08 -15.08
N GLY A 86 -9.43 -6.90 -15.65
CA GLY A 86 -9.60 -5.61 -14.99
C GLY A 86 -8.67 -5.33 -13.81
N PHE A 87 -7.62 -6.14 -13.62
CA PHE A 87 -6.68 -5.99 -12.52
C PHE A 87 -5.67 -4.85 -12.76
N PRO A 88 -5.26 -4.10 -11.72
CA PRO A 88 -4.26 -3.04 -11.87
C PRO A 88 -2.87 -3.63 -12.13
N VAL A 89 -2.12 -3.00 -13.03
CA VAL A 89 -0.76 -3.41 -13.38
C VAL A 89 0.21 -2.34 -12.91
N SER A 90 1.28 -2.75 -12.21
CA SER A 90 2.29 -1.80 -11.77
C SER A 90 3.09 -1.23 -12.95
N THR A 91 3.31 0.08 -12.92
CA THR A 91 4.09 0.83 -13.91
C THR A 91 5.49 1.18 -13.40
N VAL A 92 5.81 0.80 -12.17
CA VAL A 92 7.07 1.14 -11.51
C VAL A 92 8.18 0.20 -12.00
N PRO A 93 9.33 0.73 -12.47
CA PRO A 93 10.48 -0.09 -12.84
C PRO A 93 10.92 -1.04 -11.69
N GLY A 94 11.18 -2.31 -12.02
CA GLY A 94 11.55 -3.33 -11.04
C GLY A 94 10.37 -4.06 -10.40
N HIS A 95 9.12 -3.64 -10.64
CA HIS A 95 7.93 -4.34 -10.23
C HIS A 95 7.49 -5.32 -11.32
N ALA A 96 7.61 -6.63 -11.06
CA ALA A 96 7.34 -7.65 -12.06
C ALA A 96 5.86 -7.81 -12.42
N GLY A 97 4.94 -7.33 -11.57
CA GLY A 97 3.50 -7.36 -11.84
C GLY A 97 2.91 -8.77 -11.89
N LYS A 98 3.25 -9.63 -10.92
CA LYS A 98 2.73 -11.00 -10.88
C LYS A 98 2.53 -11.54 -9.46
N PHE A 99 1.64 -12.50 -9.33
CA PHE A 99 1.55 -13.39 -8.18
C PHE A 99 2.42 -14.62 -8.39
N ILE A 100 3.11 -15.04 -7.31
CA ILE A 100 3.89 -16.26 -7.26
C ILE A 100 3.26 -17.18 -6.21
N PHE A 101 2.80 -18.33 -6.62
CA PHE A 101 2.30 -19.38 -5.73
C PHE A 101 3.42 -20.36 -5.45
N GLY A 102 3.62 -20.68 -4.19
CA GLY A 102 4.68 -21.61 -3.81
C GLY A 102 4.73 -21.88 -2.31
N TRP A 103 5.88 -22.34 -1.85
CA TRP A 103 6.07 -22.84 -0.50
C TRP A 103 7.28 -22.21 0.15
N ILE A 104 7.12 -21.78 1.39
CA ILE A 104 8.21 -21.38 2.29
C ILE A 104 8.27 -22.44 3.39
N GLY A 105 9.27 -23.36 3.29
CA GLY A 105 9.23 -24.61 4.07
C GLY A 105 7.99 -25.43 3.71
N SER A 106 7.10 -25.69 4.69
CA SER A 106 5.82 -26.38 4.52
C SER A 106 4.62 -25.43 4.38
N VAL A 107 4.82 -24.11 4.41
CA VAL A 107 3.75 -23.13 4.40
C VAL A 107 3.40 -22.72 2.98
N PRO A 108 2.15 -22.91 2.51
CA PRO A 108 1.72 -22.47 1.19
C PRO A 108 1.51 -20.95 1.20
N VAL A 109 2.15 -20.26 0.24
CA VAL A 109 2.12 -18.80 0.15
C VAL A 109 1.67 -18.34 -1.24
N VAL A 110 1.01 -17.19 -1.28
CA VAL A 110 0.88 -16.36 -2.47
C VAL A 110 1.69 -15.09 -2.25
N CYS A 111 2.65 -14.84 -3.14
CA CYS A 111 3.56 -13.72 -3.06
C CYS A 111 3.23 -12.69 -4.15
N MET A 112 3.00 -11.46 -3.75
CA MET A 112 2.82 -10.31 -4.63
C MET A 112 4.18 -9.74 -4.99
N LYS A 113 4.67 -10.04 -6.20
CA LYS A 113 5.92 -9.49 -6.76
C LYS A 113 5.58 -8.35 -7.72
N GLY A 114 5.52 -7.13 -7.19
CA GLY A 114 5.12 -5.93 -7.94
C GLY A 114 3.86 -5.30 -7.35
N ARG A 115 4.08 -4.46 -6.33
CA ARG A 115 3.01 -3.67 -5.69
C ARG A 115 2.54 -2.56 -6.62
N VAL A 116 1.24 -2.29 -6.59
CA VAL A 116 0.61 -1.12 -7.21
C VAL A 116 0.55 0.02 -6.19
N HIS A 117 0.86 1.24 -6.61
CA HIS A 117 0.88 2.40 -5.71
C HIS A 117 -0.16 3.44 -6.10
N PHE A 118 -0.60 4.21 -5.12
CA PHE A 118 -1.56 5.28 -5.34
C PHE A 118 -1.04 6.36 -6.31
N TYR A 119 0.26 6.68 -6.26
CA TYR A 119 0.87 7.67 -7.16
C TYR A 119 0.94 7.23 -8.63
N GLU A 120 0.65 5.97 -8.94
CA GLU A 120 0.53 5.49 -10.32
C GLU A 120 -0.80 5.93 -10.98
N GLY A 121 -1.68 6.62 -10.22
CA GLY A 121 -2.94 7.18 -10.72
C GLY A 121 -4.15 6.26 -10.55
N TYR A 122 -3.98 5.11 -9.93
CA TYR A 122 -5.08 4.21 -9.61
C TYR A 122 -5.93 4.74 -8.45
N PRO A 123 -7.26 4.55 -8.46
CA PRO A 123 -8.07 4.77 -7.27
C PRO A 123 -7.60 3.84 -6.14
N VAL A 124 -7.73 4.31 -4.90
CA VAL A 124 -7.24 3.53 -3.74
C VAL A 124 -7.89 2.15 -3.63
N SER A 125 -9.12 1.98 -4.12
CA SER A 125 -9.80 0.69 -4.21
C SER A 125 -9.03 -0.32 -5.07
N ASP A 126 -8.42 0.13 -6.15
CA ASP A 126 -7.60 -0.70 -7.04
C ASP A 126 -6.22 -0.96 -6.45
N VAL A 127 -5.65 0.01 -5.73
CA VAL A 127 -4.37 -0.17 -5.02
C VAL A 127 -4.46 -1.32 -4.01
N VAL A 128 -5.60 -1.48 -3.34
CA VAL A 128 -5.81 -2.56 -2.35
C VAL A 128 -6.48 -3.81 -2.91
N LEU A 129 -6.89 -3.80 -4.18
CA LEU A 129 -7.51 -4.95 -4.83
C LEU A 129 -6.64 -6.21 -4.79
N PRO A 130 -5.30 -6.14 -4.97
CA PRO A 130 -4.42 -7.31 -4.82
C PRO A 130 -4.52 -7.97 -3.45
N ILE A 131 -4.61 -7.19 -2.39
CA ILE A 131 -4.74 -7.70 -1.01
C ILE A 131 -6.07 -8.42 -0.83
N ARG A 132 -7.16 -7.81 -1.32
CA ARG A 132 -8.49 -8.40 -1.29
C ARG A 132 -8.54 -9.72 -2.09
N LEU A 133 -7.88 -9.75 -3.24
CA LEU A 133 -7.81 -10.94 -4.08
C LEU A 133 -7.02 -12.07 -3.40
N MET A 134 -5.88 -11.78 -2.77
CA MET A 134 -5.11 -12.79 -2.01
C MET A 134 -5.93 -13.33 -0.82
N LYS A 135 -6.73 -12.48 -0.14
CA LYS A 135 -7.68 -12.95 0.88
C LYS A 135 -8.75 -13.87 0.26
N ARG A 136 -9.29 -13.52 -0.90
CA ARG A 136 -10.29 -14.32 -1.61
C ARG A 136 -9.74 -15.67 -2.08
N MET A 137 -8.45 -15.76 -2.41
CA MET A 137 -7.74 -17.01 -2.70
C MET A 137 -7.60 -17.93 -1.47
N GLY A 138 -7.83 -17.41 -0.25
CA GLY A 138 -7.82 -18.16 1.00
C GLY A 138 -6.76 -17.72 2.01
N ALA A 139 -5.91 -16.74 1.71
CA ALA A 139 -4.88 -16.29 2.65
C ALA A 139 -5.50 -15.72 3.94
N GLU A 140 -5.02 -16.20 5.08
CA GLU A 140 -5.49 -15.79 6.41
C GLU A 140 -4.56 -14.76 7.06
N LEU A 141 -3.29 -14.76 6.66
CA LEU A 141 -2.25 -13.90 7.17
C LEU A 141 -1.68 -13.05 6.03
N LEU A 142 -1.55 -11.73 6.28
CA LEU A 142 -0.85 -10.81 5.40
C LEU A 142 0.50 -10.43 6.01
N PHE A 143 1.58 -10.73 5.29
CA PHE A 143 2.92 -10.29 5.63
C PHE A 143 3.32 -9.14 4.69
N LEU A 144 3.36 -7.94 5.22
CA LEU A 144 3.70 -6.73 4.48
C LEU A 144 5.20 -6.44 4.56
N THR A 145 5.80 -6.10 3.43
CA THR A 145 7.16 -5.57 3.42
C THR A 145 7.24 -4.31 2.57
N ASN A 146 8.12 -3.40 2.92
CA ASN A 146 8.37 -2.18 2.18
C ASN A 146 9.81 -1.68 2.36
N ALA A 147 10.23 -0.75 1.49
CA ALA A 147 11.34 0.14 1.74
C ALA A 147 10.78 1.48 2.27
N SER A 148 11.46 2.12 3.20
CA SER A 148 11.02 3.39 3.80
C SER A 148 12.17 4.29 4.18
N GLY A 149 11.88 5.61 4.27
CA GLY A 149 12.76 6.61 4.86
C GLY A 149 12.67 6.59 6.39
N GLY A 150 13.80 6.46 7.08
CA GLY A 150 13.86 6.53 8.53
C GLY A 150 13.68 7.95 9.05
N ILE A 151 12.73 8.16 9.95
CA ILE A 151 12.46 9.42 10.65
C ILE A 151 13.04 9.39 12.06
N ASN A 152 13.07 8.21 12.69
CA ASN A 152 13.65 8.04 14.02
C ASN A 152 15.18 8.26 13.97
N PRO A 153 15.75 9.19 14.78
CA PRO A 153 17.18 9.48 14.76
C PRO A 153 18.08 8.30 15.15
N SER A 154 17.53 7.27 15.81
CA SER A 154 18.28 6.07 16.19
C SER A 154 18.41 5.05 15.06
N PHE A 155 17.69 5.24 13.94
CA PHE A 155 17.71 4.32 12.81
C PHE A 155 18.86 4.63 11.85
N SER A 156 19.28 3.59 11.17
CA SER A 156 20.30 3.65 10.13
C SER A 156 19.80 2.98 8.84
N ALA A 157 20.33 3.44 7.70
CA ALA A 157 20.07 2.75 6.43
C ALA A 157 20.51 1.29 6.52
N GLY A 158 19.66 0.41 6.03
CA GLY A 158 19.80 -1.04 6.16
C GLY A 158 19.15 -1.64 7.40
N ASP A 159 18.66 -0.87 8.38
CA ASP A 159 17.89 -1.44 9.50
C ASP A 159 16.60 -2.11 9.04
N LEU A 160 16.17 -3.13 9.78
CA LEU A 160 14.85 -3.73 9.66
C LEU A 160 13.99 -3.23 10.82
N MET A 161 12.81 -2.71 10.52
CA MET A 161 11.84 -2.22 11.50
C MET A 161 10.57 -3.06 11.45
N LEU A 162 10.19 -3.65 12.59
CA LEU A 162 8.88 -4.25 12.81
C LEU A 162 7.82 -3.15 12.83
N LEU A 163 6.79 -3.29 12.02
CA LEU A 163 5.63 -2.39 12.04
C LEU A 163 4.78 -2.69 13.27
N THR A 164 4.72 -1.76 14.21
CA THR A 164 3.89 -1.87 15.41
C THR A 164 2.53 -1.19 15.24
N ASP A 165 2.51 -0.11 14.44
CA ASP A 165 1.32 0.65 14.09
C ASP A 165 1.58 1.48 12.82
N HIS A 166 0.55 2.22 12.35
CA HIS A 166 0.71 3.13 11.23
C HIS A 166 -0.08 4.44 11.38
N ILE A 167 0.36 5.46 10.64
CA ILE A 167 -0.34 6.71 10.41
C ILE A 167 -0.67 6.79 8.92
N SER A 168 -1.96 6.81 8.55
CA SER A 168 -2.43 6.89 7.16
C SER A 168 -3.31 8.10 6.88
N LEU A 169 -3.16 9.18 7.67
CA LEU A 169 -3.99 10.39 7.57
C LEU A 169 -3.81 11.14 6.23
N PHE A 170 -2.69 10.94 5.56
CA PHE A 170 -2.31 11.65 4.34
C PHE A 170 -2.56 10.82 3.07
N ALA A 171 -3.04 9.59 3.20
CA ALA A 171 -3.44 8.72 2.10
C ALA A 171 -4.96 8.50 2.12
N PRO A 172 -5.63 8.34 0.96
CA PRO A 172 -7.06 8.06 0.94
C PRO A 172 -7.38 6.76 1.67
N ASN A 173 -8.45 6.77 2.49
CA ASN A 173 -8.89 5.55 3.15
C ASN A 173 -9.62 4.65 2.13
N PRO A 174 -9.21 3.37 1.96
CA PRO A 174 -9.79 2.47 0.97
C PRO A 174 -11.23 2.01 1.29
N LEU A 175 -11.76 2.38 2.45
CA LEU A 175 -13.12 2.06 2.89
C LEU A 175 -14.12 3.20 2.64
N ILE A 176 -13.69 4.32 2.04
CA ILE A 176 -14.59 5.41 1.65
C ILE A 176 -15.50 4.91 0.52
N GLY A 177 -16.80 5.21 0.65
CA GLY A 177 -17.82 4.81 -0.31
C GLY A 177 -18.82 3.82 0.27
N GLN A 178 -19.46 3.04 -0.59
CA GLN A 178 -20.42 2.00 -0.19
C GLN A 178 -19.68 0.87 0.54
N ASN A 179 -20.25 0.38 1.65
CA ASN A 179 -19.79 -0.84 2.30
C ASN A 179 -20.38 -2.07 1.62
N PHE A 180 -19.58 -3.12 1.54
CA PHE A 180 -19.97 -4.47 1.15
C PHE A 180 -19.70 -5.38 2.34
N ASP A 181 -20.76 -5.88 2.96
CA ASP A 181 -20.65 -6.68 4.20
C ASP A 181 -19.87 -7.98 4.00
N GLU A 182 -19.79 -8.46 2.74
CA GLU A 182 -18.96 -9.59 2.32
C GLU A 182 -17.46 -9.31 2.45
N LEU A 183 -17.07 -8.03 2.45
CA LEU A 183 -15.68 -7.60 2.64
C LEU A 183 -15.37 -7.25 4.09
N GLY A 184 -16.40 -6.99 4.90
CA GLY A 184 -16.26 -6.65 6.31
C GLY A 184 -17.24 -5.60 6.80
N VAL A 185 -17.17 -5.29 8.09
CA VAL A 185 -18.07 -4.34 8.75
C VAL A 185 -17.78 -2.90 8.30
N ARG A 186 -18.83 -2.05 8.30
CA ARG A 186 -18.70 -0.63 7.89
C ARG A 186 -17.65 0.14 8.68
N PHE A 187 -17.51 -0.14 9.97
CA PHE A 187 -16.59 0.53 10.89
C PHE A 187 -15.70 -0.52 11.58
N PRO A 188 -14.62 -0.98 10.92
CA PRO A 188 -13.70 -1.93 11.53
C PRO A 188 -12.94 -1.29 12.68
N ASP A 189 -12.72 -2.07 13.73
CA ASP A 189 -11.82 -1.67 14.82
C ASP A 189 -10.37 -1.67 14.32
N MET A 190 -9.68 -0.56 14.54
CA MET A 190 -8.28 -0.37 14.17
C MET A 190 -7.34 -0.35 15.38
N THR A 191 -7.83 -0.71 16.58
CA THR A 191 -7.03 -0.69 17.82
C THR A 191 -5.81 -1.62 17.73
N GLN A 192 -5.92 -2.72 16.97
CA GLN A 192 -4.86 -3.70 16.81
C GLN A 192 -4.79 -4.23 15.38
N VAL A 193 -4.32 -3.39 14.45
CA VAL A 193 -4.16 -3.77 13.05
C VAL A 193 -3.06 -4.81 12.87
N TYR A 194 -1.92 -4.59 13.52
CA TYR A 194 -0.79 -5.53 13.48
C TYR A 194 -0.91 -6.52 14.65
N ASP A 195 -1.00 -7.82 14.32
CA ASP A 195 -1.24 -8.89 15.28
C ASP A 195 -0.08 -9.04 16.28
N ARG A 196 -0.36 -8.86 17.58
CA ARG A 196 0.65 -8.91 18.66
C ARG A 196 1.37 -10.25 18.75
N LYS A 197 0.65 -11.36 18.53
CA LYS A 197 1.27 -12.70 18.59
C LYS A 197 2.27 -12.88 17.45
N LEU A 198 1.93 -12.41 16.24
CA LEU A 198 2.85 -12.43 15.10
C LEU A 198 4.06 -11.53 15.33
N GLN A 199 3.87 -10.35 15.94
CA GLN A 199 4.97 -9.47 16.32
C GLN A 199 5.92 -10.15 17.33
N GLU A 200 5.39 -10.81 18.35
CA GLU A 200 6.18 -11.53 19.34
C GLU A 200 6.99 -12.68 18.73
N ILE A 201 6.36 -13.47 17.85
CA ILE A 201 7.06 -14.53 17.11
C ILE A 201 8.17 -13.94 16.24
N LEU A 202 7.91 -12.83 15.55
CA LEU A 202 8.87 -12.17 14.68
C LEU A 202 10.06 -11.62 15.48
N LYS A 203 9.83 -10.99 16.64
CA LYS A 203 10.89 -10.54 17.56
C LYS A 203 11.72 -11.70 18.09
N LYS A 204 11.08 -12.78 18.51
CA LYS A 204 11.75 -14.00 18.95
C LYS A 204 12.62 -14.58 17.82
N THR A 205 12.08 -14.69 16.62
CA THR A 205 12.80 -15.18 15.44
C THR A 205 14.01 -14.30 15.13
N ALA A 206 13.87 -12.98 15.15
CA ALA A 206 14.97 -12.05 14.94
C ALA A 206 16.08 -12.26 15.97
N ALA A 207 15.73 -12.39 17.26
CA ALA A 207 16.69 -12.65 18.32
C ALA A 207 17.44 -13.99 18.14
N GLU A 208 16.73 -15.08 17.83
CA GLU A 208 17.30 -16.40 17.54
C GLU A 208 18.27 -16.37 16.35
N GLN A 209 17.93 -15.58 15.32
CA GLN A 209 18.76 -15.41 14.13
C GLN A 209 19.86 -14.35 14.30
N LYS A 210 19.94 -13.69 15.47
CA LYS A 210 20.88 -12.60 15.78
C LYS A 210 20.75 -11.42 14.81
N ILE A 211 19.53 -11.13 14.40
CA ILE A 211 19.17 -9.99 13.54
C ILE A 211 18.69 -8.86 14.45
N ALA A 212 19.36 -7.70 14.38
CA ALA A 212 18.87 -6.49 15.02
C ALA A 212 17.56 -6.06 14.37
N LEU A 213 16.52 -5.87 15.17
CA LEU A 213 15.19 -5.49 14.73
C LEU A 213 14.77 -4.25 15.51
N GLN A 214 14.51 -3.16 14.79
CA GLN A 214 13.88 -1.96 15.32
C GLN A 214 12.37 -2.19 15.43
N GLU A 215 11.68 -1.37 16.21
CA GLU A 215 10.21 -1.34 16.28
C GLU A 215 9.75 0.09 16.03
N GLY A 216 8.62 0.29 15.33
CA GLY A 216 8.18 1.64 15.08
C GLY A 216 6.85 1.78 14.34
N VAL A 217 6.38 3.02 14.31
CA VAL A 217 5.17 3.47 13.62
C VAL A 217 5.53 3.94 12.21
N TYR A 218 4.84 3.38 11.23
CA TYR A 218 5.02 3.71 9.82
C TYR A 218 4.00 4.76 9.37
N ALA A 219 4.45 5.85 8.73
CA ALA A 219 3.57 6.83 8.10
C ALA A 219 3.46 6.59 6.59
N GLN A 220 2.22 6.57 6.07
CA GLN A 220 1.99 6.53 4.62
C GLN A 220 1.62 7.90 4.08
N LEU A 221 2.34 8.35 3.05
CA LEU A 221 2.01 9.48 2.19
C LEU A 221 1.57 8.99 0.81
N THR A 222 1.10 9.92 -0.03
CA THR A 222 0.68 9.59 -1.41
C THR A 222 1.86 9.36 -2.35
N GLY A 223 2.97 10.08 -2.19
CA GLY A 223 4.00 10.22 -3.23
C GLY A 223 3.45 11.00 -4.45
N PRO A 224 4.15 11.01 -5.62
CA PRO A 224 5.44 10.35 -5.88
C PRO A 224 6.68 11.13 -5.40
N SER A 225 6.53 12.42 -4.99
CA SER A 225 7.64 13.17 -4.44
C SER A 225 8.03 12.65 -3.06
N TYR A 226 9.32 12.66 -2.76
CA TYR A 226 9.79 12.51 -1.40
C TYR A 226 9.33 13.71 -0.56
N GLU A 227 9.34 13.51 0.74
CA GLU A 227 8.94 14.51 1.74
C GLU A 227 9.91 15.69 1.76
N THR A 228 9.40 16.88 2.09
CA THR A 228 10.24 18.01 2.48
C THR A 228 10.75 17.81 3.92
N PRO A 229 11.85 18.48 4.33
CA PRO A 229 12.31 18.44 5.71
C PRO A 229 11.24 18.89 6.74
N ALA A 230 10.35 19.81 6.36
CA ALA A 230 9.26 20.26 7.22
C ALA A 230 8.17 19.18 7.40
N GLU A 231 7.87 18.42 6.36
CA GLU A 231 6.96 17.28 6.41
C GLU A 231 7.54 16.14 7.25
N VAL A 232 8.84 15.85 7.12
CA VAL A 232 9.55 14.87 7.97
C VAL A 232 9.48 15.26 9.45
N GLU A 233 9.73 16.53 9.77
CA GLU A 233 9.62 17.01 11.15
C GLU A 233 8.17 16.95 11.67
N LEU A 234 7.17 17.25 10.83
CA LEU A 234 5.76 17.07 11.17
C LEU A 234 5.44 15.61 11.51
N LEU A 235 5.84 14.68 10.65
CA LEU A 235 5.62 13.24 10.86
C LEU A 235 6.30 12.75 12.14
N ARG A 236 7.53 13.21 12.40
CA ARG A 236 8.25 12.91 13.63
C ARG A 236 7.48 13.36 14.87
N ARG A 237 6.90 14.57 14.85
CA ARG A 237 6.07 15.09 15.95
C ARG A 237 4.76 14.33 16.13
N LEU A 238 4.22 13.75 15.06
CA LEU A 238 3.06 12.87 15.11
C LEU A 238 3.39 11.47 15.64
N GLY A 239 4.67 11.16 15.85
CA GLY A 239 5.12 9.88 16.40
C GLY A 239 5.48 8.83 15.35
N ALA A 240 5.70 9.23 14.09
CA ALA A 240 6.19 8.31 13.06
C ALA A 240 7.70 8.06 13.21
N ASP A 241 8.11 6.80 13.01
CA ASP A 241 9.50 6.35 13.01
C ASP A 241 10.03 6.14 11.58
N ALA A 242 9.16 5.88 10.64
CA ALA A 242 9.49 5.71 9.23
C ALA A 242 8.37 6.22 8.33
N VAL A 243 8.70 6.56 7.08
CA VAL A 243 7.75 7.08 6.08
C VAL A 243 7.93 6.40 4.74
N GLY A 244 6.82 6.24 4.01
CA GLY A 244 6.81 5.74 2.64
C GLY A 244 5.45 5.92 1.97
N MET A 245 5.25 5.29 0.82
CA MET A 245 4.14 5.58 -0.10
C MET A 245 3.21 4.39 -0.32
N SER A 246 3.17 3.43 0.62
CA SER A 246 2.41 2.17 0.49
C SER A 246 2.06 1.60 1.87
N THR A 247 1.52 0.35 1.93
CA THR A 247 1.47 -0.48 3.14
C THR A 247 0.30 -0.18 4.09
N ALA A 248 0.10 1.06 4.55
CA ALA A 248 -0.95 1.34 5.53
C ALA A 248 -2.36 1.15 4.94
N VAL A 249 -2.62 1.61 3.72
CA VAL A 249 -3.91 1.38 3.04
C VAL A 249 -4.17 -0.11 2.78
N GLU A 250 -3.12 -0.89 2.51
CA GLU A 250 -3.19 -2.35 2.37
C GLU A 250 -3.53 -3.01 3.70
N ALA A 251 -2.90 -2.58 4.80
CA ALA A 251 -3.20 -3.05 6.14
C ALA A 251 -4.65 -2.72 6.55
N VAL A 252 -5.16 -1.52 6.20
CA VAL A 252 -6.58 -1.15 6.42
C VAL A 252 -7.51 -2.11 5.68
N ALA A 253 -7.26 -2.39 4.40
CA ALA A 253 -8.10 -3.29 3.62
C ALA A 253 -8.04 -4.74 4.12
N ALA A 254 -6.87 -5.22 4.53
CA ALA A 254 -6.68 -6.55 5.09
C ALA A 254 -7.37 -6.71 6.45
N ASN A 255 -7.24 -5.70 7.34
CA ASN A 255 -7.93 -5.69 8.63
C ASN A 255 -9.46 -5.70 8.46
N HIS A 256 -9.97 -4.92 7.50
CA HIS A 256 -11.38 -4.91 7.14
C HIS A 256 -11.88 -6.30 6.74
N MET A 257 -11.06 -7.10 6.06
CA MET A 257 -11.39 -8.48 5.66
C MET A 257 -11.00 -9.55 6.71
N GLY A 258 -10.63 -9.15 7.92
CA GLY A 258 -10.33 -10.06 9.02
C GLY A 258 -9.03 -10.86 8.84
N MET A 259 -8.05 -10.34 8.10
CA MET A 259 -6.73 -10.97 8.03
C MET A 259 -5.89 -10.64 9.27
N ARG A 260 -5.07 -11.59 9.71
CA ARG A 260 -3.99 -11.33 10.66
C ARG A 260 -2.84 -10.64 9.91
N ILE A 261 -2.28 -9.59 10.46
CA ILE A 261 -1.31 -8.75 9.74
C ILE A 261 -0.02 -8.63 10.54
N CYS A 262 1.11 -8.77 9.88
CA CYS A 262 2.42 -8.33 10.37
C CYS A 262 3.20 -7.68 9.24
N GLY A 263 4.26 -6.97 9.57
CA GLY A 263 5.08 -6.35 8.53
C GLY A 263 6.46 -5.93 9.01
N ILE A 264 7.37 -5.86 8.06
CA ILE A 264 8.75 -5.39 8.23
C ILE A 264 9.00 -4.28 7.21
N SER A 265 9.51 -3.16 7.69
CA SER A 265 10.06 -2.10 6.86
C SER A 265 11.58 -2.23 6.77
N CYS A 266 12.12 -2.15 5.56
CA CYS A 266 13.57 -1.95 5.36
C CYS A 266 13.82 -0.45 5.33
N ILE A 267 14.58 0.07 6.30
CA ILE A 267 15.01 1.47 6.30
C ILE A 267 16.05 1.64 5.20
N SER A 268 15.62 2.11 4.04
CA SER A 268 16.49 2.22 2.87
C SER A 268 17.37 3.47 2.88
N ASN A 269 16.93 4.51 3.55
CA ASN A 269 17.60 5.79 3.70
C ASN A 269 17.08 6.50 4.94
N LEU A 270 17.74 7.55 5.38
CA LEU A 270 17.15 8.49 6.32
C LEU A 270 16.33 9.53 5.55
N ALA A 271 15.15 9.89 6.07
CA ALA A 271 14.22 10.79 5.41
C ALA A 271 14.82 12.20 5.18
N ALA A 272 14.19 13.00 4.31
CA ALA A 272 14.69 14.32 3.93
C ALA A 272 14.97 15.21 5.14
N GLY A 273 16.12 15.89 5.13
CA GLY A 273 16.56 16.77 6.22
C GLY A 273 17.19 16.06 7.43
N MET A 274 17.13 14.73 7.50
CA MET A 274 17.83 13.95 8.53
C MET A 274 19.35 13.87 8.24
N THR A 275 19.73 13.95 6.97
CA THR A 275 21.11 14.08 6.52
C THR A 275 21.27 15.30 5.60
N LYS A 276 22.52 15.64 5.27
CA LYS A 276 22.82 16.75 4.33
C LYS A 276 22.82 16.30 2.85
N GLN A 277 22.67 15.01 2.58
CA GLN A 277 22.73 14.45 1.24
C GLN A 277 21.31 14.45 0.62
N PRO A 278 21.18 14.72 -0.69
CA PRO A 278 19.92 14.54 -1.39
C PRO A 278 19.55 13.05 -1.46
N LEU A 279 18.26 12.77 -1.48
CA LEU A 279 17.76 11.40 -1.62
C LEU A 279 17.83 10.95 -3.08
N SER A 280 18.19 9.69 -3.32
CA SER A 280 18.15 9.07 -4.63
C SER A 280 17.56 7.67 -4.60
N HIS A 281 17.02 7.22 -5.73
CA HIS A 281 16.50 5.85 -5.84
C HIS A 281 17.62 4.80 -5.80
N GLU A 282 18.81 5.16 -6.26
CA GLU A 282 20.00 4.30 -6.23
C GLU A 282 20.43 4.00 -4.79
N GLU A 283 20.34 4.97 -3.87
CA GLU A 283 20.64 4.74 -2.44
C GLU A 283 19.62 3.78 -1.82
N VAL A 284 18.33 3.92 -2.18
CA VAL A 284 17.27 3.01 -1.75
C VAL A 284 17.59 1.57 -2.16
N GLN A 285 17.99 1.37 -3.42
CA GLN A 285 18.34 0.04 -3.93
C GLN A 285 19.58 -0.53 -3.24
N ALA A 286 20.66 0.23 -3.11
CA ALA A 286 21.88 -0.21 -2.46
C ALA A 286 21.66 -0.62 -0.99
N ALA A 287 20.83 0.12 -0.26
CA ALA A 287 20.50 -0.22 1.12
C ALA A 287 19.63 -1.50 1.20
N ALA A 288 18.67 -1.66 0.28
CA ALA A 288 17.86 -2.86 0.18
C ALA A 288 18.73 -4.09 -0.12
N ASP A 289 19.67 -3.98 -1.06
CA ASP A 289 20.61 -5.06 -1.41
C ASP A 289 21.49 -5.46 -0.20
N SER A 290 21.99 -4.47 0.55
CA SER A 290 22.76 -4.71 1.77
C SER A 290 21.93 -5.38 2.87
N ALA A 291 20.65 -5.04 3.00
CA ALA A 291 19.74 -5.62 3.97
C ALA A 291 19.20 -7.00 3.55
N ALA A 292 19.23 -7.32 2.24
CA ALA A 292 18.57 -8.49 1.67
C ALA A 292 18.90 -9.82 2.38
N PRO A 293 20.14 -10.16 2.75
CA PRO A 293 20.43 -11.44 3.41
C PRO A 293 19.72 -11.59 4.76
N LYS A 294 19.74 -10.56 5.60
CA LYS A 294 19.08 -10.59 6.91
C LYS A 294 17.57 -10.50 6.79
N PHE A 295 17.06 -9.71 5.83
CA PHE A 295 15.66 -9.63 5.51
C PHE A 295 15.10 -10.97 5.05
N GLN A 296 15.74 -11.60 4.05
CA GLN A 296 15.31 -12.89 3.51
C GLN A 296 15.26 -13.97 4.59
N LYS A 297 16.30 -14.02 5.44
CA LYS A 297 16.36 -14.95 6.55
C LYS A 297 15.23 -14.72 7.55
N LEU A 298 15.00 -13.46 7.97
CA LEU A 298 13.97 -13.12 8.94
C LEU A 298 12.57 -13.45 8.41
N VAL A 299 12.24 -13.09 7.17
CA VAL A 299 10.93 -13.38 6.56
C VAL A 299 10.70 -14.89 6.47
N THR A 300 11.68 -15.64 5.96
CA THR A 300 11.58 -17.10 5.82
C THR A 300 11.35 -17.80 7.15
N GLU A 301 12.18 -17.51 8.15
CA GLU A 301 12.08 -18.16 9.47
C GLU A 301 10.80 -17.74 10.22
N SER A 302 10.37 -16.48 10.07
CA SER A 302 9.14 -15.99 10.70
C SER A 302 7.90 -16.66 10.10
N ILE A 303 7.79 -16.75 8.77
CA ILE A 303 6.65 -17.42 8.11
C ILE A 303 6.56 -18.88 8.56
N GLN A 304 7.69 -19.58 8.64
CA GLN A 304 7.68 -20.95 9.14
C GLN A 304 7.30 -21.01 10.63
N ALA A 305 7.80 -20.06 11.44
CA ALA A 305 7.52 -20.02 12.88
C ALA A 305 6.04 -19.74 13.19
N PHE A 306 5.34 -18.96 12.35
CA PHE A 306 3.89 -18.71 12.50
C PHE A 306 3.03 -19.98 12.45
N TYR A 307 3.55 -21.08 11.92
CA TYR A 307 2.85 -22.34 11.70
C TYR A 307 3.56 -23.56 12.31
N ARG A 308 4.52 -23.32 13.20
CA ARG A 308 5.21 -24.43 13.95
C ARG A 308 4.46 -24.89 15.20
N GLU A 309 3.30 -24.24 15.53
CA GLU A 309 2.46 -24.62 16.69
C GLU A 309 1.41 -25.63 16.29
#